data_ec56baecf638ab9be62300cdcfa7cf36
#
_entry.id   ec56baecf638ab9be62300cdcfa7cf36
#
_cell.length_a   1.000
_cell.length_b   1.000
_cell.length_c   1.000
_cell.angle_alpha   90.00
_cell.angle_beta   90.00
_cell.angle_gamma   90.00
#
_symmetry.space_group_name_H-M   'P 1'
#
loop_
_entity.id
_entity.type
_entity.pdbx_description
1 polymer ?
#
loop_
_entity_poly.entity_id
_entity_poly.type
_entity_poly.pdbx_seq_one_letter_code
_entity_poly.pdbx_strand_id
1 'polypeptide(L)'
;MAMALEGYPDLERYAVDGDEPTRLEALGRGVVRAAWPNADDAPVEDMDIIVICLHPEAAADFVRAQAGRIRPGALLTDVCGVKRPLFEAVGEVRERTFIYLGGHPMAGRERGGFAHATADLFRGAHYILTPDAGVPQESIRLMERLVTFMGCADVVFSDPAAHDERIAYTSQLMHVMALALCDQHLLFDSYGFEGGSFRGATRVAALDPKLWCELFWANRETLADLT
;
A
#
# COMPACT_ATOMS: atom_id res chain seq x y z
N MET A 1 5.54 -5.03 6.19
CA MET A 1 6.24 -5.87 5.19
C MET A 1 7.62 -6.32 5.66
N ALA A 2 8.51 -5.43 6.14
CA ALA A 2 9.86 -5.84 6.60
C ALA A 2 9.86 -6.98 7.64
N MET A 3 8.94 -6.97 8.62
CA MET A 3 8.78 -8.09 9.57
C MET A 3 8.34 -9.39 8.89
N ALA A 4 7.46 -9.33 7.91
CA ALA A 4 6.96 -10.52 7.22
C ALA A 4 8.00 -11.15 6.28
N LEU A 5 9.07 -10.41 5.97
CA LEU A 5 10.21 -10.87 5.18
C LEU A 5 11.42 -11.25 6.04
N GLU A 6 11.25 -11.35 7.36
CA GLU A 6 12.31 -11.81 8.23
C GLU A 6 12.70 -13.26 7.93
N GLY A 7 14.00 -13.50 7.75
CA GLY A 7 14.52 -14.83 7.38
C GLY A 7 14.40 -15.19 5.90
N TYR A 8 13.92 -14.27 5.03
CA TYR A 8 14.03 -14.51 3.60
C TYR A 8 15.49 -14.57 3.19
N PRO A 9 15.92 -15.61 2.42
CA PRO A 9 17.32 -15.81 2.07
C PRO A 9 17.93 -14.60 1.34
N ASP A 10 19.15 -14.23 1.71
CA ASP A 10 19.96 -13.17 1.08
C ASP A 10 19.28 -11.80 1.02
N LEU A 11 18.31 -11.53 1.91
CA LEU A 11 17.59 -10.26 1.97
C LEU A 11 18.06 -9.41 3.16
N GLU A 12 18.68 -8.29 2.88
CA GLU A 12 18.91 -7.22 3.85
C GLU A 12 17.75 -6.21 3.81
N ARG A 13 17.30 -5.75 4.97
CA ARG A 13 16.14 -4.86 5.10
C ARG A 13 16.57 -3.52 5.65
N TYR A 14 16.14 -2.48 4.98
CA TYR A 14 16.40 -1.08 5.29
C TYR A 14 15.07 -0.32 5.35
N ALA A 15 15.04 0.85 5.99
CA ALA A 15 13.84 1.67 6.07
C ALA A 15 14.13 3.15 5.93
N VAL A 16 13.14 3.85 5.40
CA VAL A 16 13.01 5.30 5.50
C VAL A 16 11.68 5.58 6.17
N ASP A 17 11.70 6.35 7.26
CA ASP A 17 10.50 6.77 7.99
C ASP A 17 10.78 8.11 8.68
N GLY A 18 9.89 9.08 8.54
CA GLY A 18 10.01 10.40 9.17
C GLY A 18 9.90 10.37 10.69
N ASP A 19 9.20 9.37 11.24
CA ASP A 19 8.99 9.23 12.69
C ASP A 19 10.19 8.60 13.39
N GLU A 20 10.89 9.36 14.20
CA GLU A 20 12.08 8.88 14.92
C GLU A 20 11.79 7.72 15.87
N PRO A 21 10.74 7.72 16.70
CA PRO A 21 10.37 6.58 17.53
C PRO A 21 10.18 5.28 16.72
N THR A 22 9.51 5.34 15.59
CA THR A 22 9.34 4.21 14.66
C THR A 22 10.69 3.67 14.18
N ARG A 23 11.61 4.56 13.75
CA ARG A 23 12.96 4.14 13.31
C ARG A 23 13.74 3.45 14.42
N LEU A 24 13.75 4.06 15.62
CA LEU A 24 14.48 3.51 16.77
C LEU A 24 13.92 2.15 17.20
N GLU A 25 12.60 1.99 17.21
CA GLU A 25 11.97 0.71 17.54
C GLU A 25 12.27 -0.36 16.48
N ALA A 26 12.18 -0.02 15.18
CA ALA A 26 12.49 -0.95 14.09
C ALA A 26 13.95 -1.43 14.14
N LEU A 27 14.89 -0.53 14.43
CA LEU A 27 16.31 -0.86 14.64
C LEU A 27 16.51 -1.72 15.89
N GLY A 28 15.93 -1.31 17.02
CA GLY A 28 16.08 -2.01 18.30
C GLY A 28 15.51 -3.43 18.28
N ARG A 29 14.49 -3.69 17.49
CA ARG A 29 13.89 -5.02 17.27
C ARG A 29 14.58 -5.82 16.15
N GLY A 30 15.60 -5.28 15.50
CA GLY A 30 16.28 -5.94 14.37
C GLY A 30 15.42 -6.16 13.12
N VAL A 31 14.31 -5.40 12.99
CA VAL A 31 13.43 -5.50 11.83
C VAL A 31 14.12 -4.96 10.58
N VAL A 32 14.99 -3.97 10.74
CA VAL A 32 15.80 -3.38 9.67
C VAL A 32 17.25 -3.22 10.16
N ARG A 33 18.20 -3.24 9.22
CA ARG A 33 19.63 -3.09 9.49
C ARG A 33 20.02 -1.61 9.70
N ALA A 34 19.39 -0.70 8.95
CA ALA A 34 19.55 0.73 9.10
C ALA A 34 18.25 1.44 8.73
N ALA A 35 18.07 2.66 9.24
CA ALA A 35 16.91 3.49 8.96
C ALA A 35 17.29 4.97 8.87
N TRP A 36 16.66 5.71 7.95
CA TRP A 36 16.90 7.13 7.67
C TRP A 36 15.64 7.95 7.84
N PRO A 37 15.74 9.25 8.16
CA PRO A 37 14.58 10.13 8.34
C PRO A 37 13.88 10.49 7.02
N ASN A 38 14.61 10.49 5.93
CA ASN A 38 14.11 10.82 4.60
C ASN A 38 14.88 10.04 3.51
N ALA A 39 14.37 10.05 2.29
CA ALA A 39 14.96 9.31 1.18
C ALA A 39 16.25 9.95 0.64
N ASP A 40 16.43 11.25 0.85
CA ASP A 40 17.62 11.96 0.37
C ASP A 40 18.90 11.55 1.13
N ASP A 41 18.73 11.17 2.40
CA ASP A 41 19.81 10.67 3.26
C ASP A 41 20.05 9.16 3.09
N ALA A 42 19.09 8.44 2.50
CA ALA A 42 19.18 6.99 2.30
C ALA A 42 19.94 6.63 1.02
N PRO A 43 20.69 5.53 0.97
CA PRO A 43 21.39 5.07 -0.23
C PRO A 43 20.42 4.39 -1.22
N VAL A 44 19.48 5.16 -1.76
CA VAL A 44 18.43 4.67 -2.66
C VAL A 44 19.05 4.01 -3.92
N GLU A 45 20.19 4.51 -4.36
CA GLU A 45 20.97 4.02 -5.50
C GLU A 45 21.57 2.62 -5.31
N ASP A 46 21.69 2.16 -4.07
CA ASP A 46 22.25 0.83 -3.76
C ASP A 46 21.18 -0.25 -3.61
N MET A 47 19.90 0.12 -3.63
CA MET A 47 18.81 -0.81 -3.36
C MET A 47 18.41 -1.63 -4.59
N ASP A 48 18.28 -2.95 -4.41
CA ASP A 48 17.78 -3.87 -5.44
C ASP A 48 16.27 -3.81 -5.56
N ILE A 49 15.59 -3.61 -4.43
CA ILE A 49 14.13 -3.55 -4.34
C ILE A 49 13.75 -2.36 -3.45
N ILE A 50 12.86 -1.52 -3.94
CA ILE A 50 12.28 -0.41 -3.18
C ILE A 50 10.78 -0.64 -3.09
N VAL A 51 10.26 -0.68 -1.86
CA VAL A 51 8.83 -0.82 -1.57
C VAL A 51 8.29 0.49 -1.00
N ILE A 52 7.44 1.16 -1.74
CA ILE A 52 6.80 2.40 -1.31
C ILE A 52 5.61 2.06 -0.42
N CYS A 53 5.71 2.40 0.87
CA CYS A 53 4.66 2.20 1.88
C CYS A 53 4.13 3.56 2.37
N LEU A 54 3.81 4.45 1.45
CA LEU A 54 3.34 5.81 1.69
C LEU A 54 1.88 5.96 1.23
N HIS A 55 1.23 7.05 1.63
CA HIS A 55 -0.05 7.47 1.05
C HIS A 55 0.11 7.79 -0.43
N PRO A 56 -0.93 7.69 -1.27
CA PRO A 56 -0.82 7.77 -2.71
C PRO A 56 -0.12 9.01 -3.25
N GLU A 57 -0.41 10.20 -2.69
CA GLU A 57 0.20 11.46 -3.09
C GLU A 57 1.70 11.48 -2.74
N ALA A 58 2.04 11.16 -1.49
CA ALA A 58 3.42 11.09 -1.03
C ALA A 58 4.22 9.99 -1.76
N ALA A 59 3.57 8.91 -2.17
CA ALA A 59 4.19 7.85 -2.97
C ALA A 59 4.53 8.33 -4.39
N ALA A 60 3.62 9.07 -5.03
CA ALA A 60 3.86 9.70 -6.32
C ALA A 60 4.98 10.75 -6.25
N ASP A 61 5.02 11.56 -5.19
CA ASP A 61 6.07 12.54 -4.96
C ASP A 61 7.43 11.89 -4.73
N PHE A 62 7.48 10.77 -4.00
CA PHE A 62 8.70 9.96 -3.87
C PHE A 62 9.23 9.53 -5.23
N VAL A 63 8.36 9.02 -6.10
CA VAL A 63 8.76 8.63 -7.47
C VAL A 63 9.36 9.82 -8.22
N ARG A 64 8.68 10.96 -8.24
CA ARG A 64 9.14 12.18 -8.93
C ARG A 64 10.51 12.66 -8.41
N ALA A 65 10.70 12.63 -7.08
CA ALA A 65 11.90 13.11 -6.43
C ALA A 65 13.10 12.16 -6.58
N GLN A 66 12.87 10.85 -6.48
CA GLN A 66 13.94 9.86 -6.34
C GLN A 66 14.23 9.06 -7.61
N ALA A 67 13.38 9.14 -8.65
CA ALA A 67 13.52 8.34 -9.87
C ALA A 67 14.90 8.38 -10.49
N GLY A 68 15.56 9.56 -10.50
CA GLY A 68 16.90 9.75 -11.04
C GLY A 68 18.03 9.11 -10.22
N ARG A 69 17.74 8.70 -8.97
CA ARG A 69 18.70 8.02 -8.07
C ARG A 69 18.54 6.52 -8.07
N ILE A 70 17.36 6.01 -8.46
CA ILE A 70 17.12 4.57 -8.47
C ILE A 70 18.01 3.90 -9.51
N ARG A 71 18.79 2.91 -9.08
CA ARG A 71 19.75 2.24 -9.96
C ARG A 71 19.07 1.52 -11.14
N PRO A 72 19.74 1.42 -12.29
CA PRO A 72 19.22 0.65 -13.42
C PRO A 72 18.91 -0.81 -13.04
N GLY A 73 17.73 -1.28 -13.44
CA GLY A 73 17.27 -2.63 -13.17
C GLY A 73 16.75 -2.90 -11.76
N ALA A 74 16.80 -1.94 -10.84
CA ALA A 74 16.16 -2.09 -9.53
C ALA A 74 14.63 -2.22 -9.68
N LEU A 75 14.01 -2.99 -8.81
CA LEU A 75 12.57 -3.17 -8.74
C LEU A 75 11.95 -2.14 -7.79
N LEU A 76 11.15 -1.23 -8.33
CA LEU A 76 10.29 -0.34 -7.57
C LEU A 76 8.89 -0.94 -7.51
N THR A 77 8.34 -1.09 -6.31
CA THR A 77 6.96 -1.53 -6.09
C THR A 77 6.30 -0.69 -5.00
N ASP A 78 5.00 -0.78 -4.86
CA ASP A 78 4.22 -0.05 -3.86
C ASP A 78 3.19 -0.95 -3.18
N VAL A 79 2.50 -0.43 -2.17
CA VAL A 79 1.39 -1.09 -1.48
C VAL A 79 0.12 -0.24 -1.46
N CYS A 80 0.02 0.76 -2.33
CA CYS A 80 -1.07 1.72 -2.33
C CYS A 80 -2.41 1.08 -2.72
N GLY A 81 -3.48 1.57 -2.11
CA GLY A 81 -4.84 1.13 -2.38
C GLY A 81 -5.41 1.56 -3.73
N VAL A 82 -4.77 2.49 -4.45
CA VAL A 82 -5.08 2.92 -5.82
C VAL A 82 -3.80 2.95 -6.64
N LYS A 83 -3.91 2.71 -7.95
CA LYS A 83 -2.73 2.58 -8.83
C LYS A 83 -2.50 3.80 -9.71
N ARG A 84 -3.55 4.50 -10.12
CA ARG A 84 -3.46 5.62 -11.06
C ARG A 84 -2.37 6.64 -10.69
N PRO A 85 -2.30 7.20 -9.46
CA PRO A 85 -1.32 8.24 -9.14
C PRO A 85 0.13 7.81 -9.32
N LEU A 86 0.45 6.54 -8.99
CA LEU A 86 1.81 6.03 -9.12
C LEU A 86 2.15 5.72 -10.58
N PHE A 87 1.23 5.15 -11.35
CA PHE A 87 1.43 4.90 -12.77
C PHE A 87 1.62 6.21 -13.55
N GLU A 88 0.88 7.26 -13.22
CA GLU A 88 1.07 8.60 -13.76
C GLU A 88 2.46 9.15 -13.42
N ALA A 89 2.84 9.14 -12.13
CA ALA A 89 4.15 9.62 -11.69
C ALA A 89 5.32 8.84 -12.33
N VAL A 90 5.19 7.53 -12.47
CA VAL A 90 6.18 6.69 -13.15
C VAL A 90 6.23 7.00 -14.66
N GLY A 91 5.07 7.27 -15.28
CA GLY A 91 4.96 7.66 -16.69
C GLY A 91 5.60 9.02 -17.00
N GLU A 92 5.67 9.93 -16.02
CA GLU A 92 6.34 11.23 -16.14
C GLU A 92 7.88 11.11 -16.16
N VAL A 93 8.45 10.00 -15.67
CA VAL A 93 9.89 9.79 -15.60
C VAL A 93 10.48 9.55 -16.99
N ARG A 94 11.21 10.53 -17.50
CA ARG A 94 11.96 10.39 -18.75
C ARG A 94 13.16 9.47 -18.55
N GLU A 95 13.44 8.63 -19.55
CA GLU A 95 14.59 7.71 -19.52
C GLU A 95 14.63 6.79 -18.27
N ARG A 96 13.46 6.29 -17.87
CA ARG A 96 13.32 5.35 -16.76
C ARG A 96 14.21 4.13 -16.94
N THR A 97 15.08 3.87 -15.98
CA THR A 97 16.00 2.73 -15.98
C THR A 97 15.63 1.64 -14.97
N PHE A 98 14.77 1.94 -14.02
CA PHE A 98 14.24 0.99 -13.04
C PHE A 98 12.98 0.28 -13.56
N ILE A 99 12.68 -0.86 -12.98
CA ILE A 99 11.47 -1.64 -13.26
C ILE A 99 10.39 -1.21 -12.27
N TYR A 100 9.20 -0.87 -12.74
CA TYR A 100 8.06 -0.61 -11.86
C TYR A 100 7.03 -1.73 -11.97
N LEU A 101 6.63 -2.28 -10.83
CA LEU A 101 5.60 -3.29 -10.70
C LEU A 101 4.68 -2.89 -9.54
N GLY A 102 3.51 -2.39 -9.85
CA GLY A 102 2.55 -1.96 -8.84
C GLY A 102 2.07 -3.15 -8.00
N GLY A 103 1.89 -2.91 -6.70
CA GLY A 103 1.47 -3.91 -5.73
C GLY A 103 0.35 -3.41 -4.83
N HIS A 104 -0.53 -4.31 -4.39
CA HIS A 104 -1.55 -4.00 -3.40
C HIS A 104 -1.88 -5.26 -2.58
N PRO A 105 -1.35 -5.40 -1.37
CA PRO A 105 -1.78 -6.45 -0.46
C PRO A 105 -3.20 -6.17 0.03
N MET A 106 -4.12 -7.13 -0.15
CA MET A 106 -5.49 -7.05 0.37
C MET A 106 -5.50 -7.35 1.88
N ALA A 107 -4.61 -6.68 2.60
CA ALA A 107 -4.37 -6.81 4.03
C ALA A 107 -4.16 -5.43 4.64
N GLY A 108 -4.93 -5.10 5.64
CA GLY A 108 -4.83 -3.84 6.36
C GLY A 108 -5.43 -3.96 7.76
N ARG A 109 -5.07 -3.03 8.62
CA ARG A 109 -5.69 -2.85 9.93
C ARG A 109 -6.28 -1.46 10.00
N GLU A 110 -7.32 -1.30 10.79
CA GLU A 110 -8.00 -0.02 11.04
C GLU A 110 -7.09 1.00 11.75
N ARG A 111 -6.02 0.51 12.40
CA ARG A 111 -5.02 1.34 13.07
C ARG A 111 -3.66 1.16 12.41
N GLY A 112 -3.08 2.26 11.95
CA GLY A 112 -1.75 2.31 11.39
C GLY A 112 -0.64 2.44 12.45
N GLY A 113 0.60 2.54 11.98
CA GLY A 113 1.80 2.74 12.79
C GLY A 113 2.52 1.43 13.16
N PHE A 114 3.79 1.57 13.51
CA PHE A 114 4.68 0.45 13.77
C PHE A 114 4.25 -0.41 14.97
N ALA A 115 3.65 0.20 16.00
CA ALA A 115 3.14 -0.49 17.19
C ALA A 115 2.04 -1.54 16.86
N HIS A 116 1.37 -1.41 15.72
CA HIS A 116 0.34 -2.33 15.24
C HIS A 116 0.84 -3.27 14.14
N ALA A 117 2.10 -3.14 13.74
CA ALA A 117 2.70 -4.00 12.72
C ALA A 117 3.02 -5.40 13.27
N THR A 118 2.67 -6.43 12.49
CA THR A 118 2.95 -7.83 12.82
C THR A 118 3.47 -8.57 11.60
N ALA A 119 4.26 -9.61 11.80
CA ALA A 119 4.83 -10.42 10.72
C ALA A 119 3.76 -11.21 9.95
N ASP A 120 2.64 -11.52 10.60
CA ASP A 120 1.54 -12.32 10.04
C ASP A 120 0.44 -11.49 9.36
N LEU A 121 0.63 -10.17 9.22
CA LEU A 121 -0.36 -9.26 8.62
C LEU A 121 -0.88 -9.74 7.26
N PHE A 122 -0.02 -10.32 6.45
CA PHE A 122 -0.32 -10.72 5.07
C PHE A 122 -0.82 -12.17 4.96
N ARG A 123 -0.82 -12.93 6.06
CA ARG A 123 -1.15 -14.35 6.04
C ARG A 123 -2.59 -14.57 5.55
N GLY A 124 -2.72 -15.34 4.48
CA GLY A 124 -4.00 -15.68 3.87
C GLY A 124 -4.66 -14.56 3.07
N ALA A 125 -4.04 -13.39 2.95
CA ALA A 125 -4.53 -12.31 2.11
C ALA A 125 -4.17 -12.54 0.63
N HIS A 126 -4.99 -12.02 -0.29
CA HIS A 126 -4.60 -11.88 -1.69
C HIS A 126 -3.59 -10.76 -1.85
N TYR A 127 -2.69 -10.89 -2.83
CA TYR A 127 -1.78 -9.81 -3.22
C TYR A 127 -2.00 -9.48 -4.69
N ILE A 128 -2.41 -8.25 -4.99
CA ILE A 128 -2.65 -7.83 -6.37
C ILE A 128 -1.35 -7.26 -6.93
N LEU A 129 -0.93 -7.74 -8.09
CA LEU A 129 0.15 -7.18 -8.89
C LEU A 129 -0.40 -6.55 -10.17
N THR A 130 0.06 -5.35 -10.45
CA THR A 130 -0.29 -4.60 -11.66
C THR A 130 0.97 -4.34 -12.47
N PRO A 131 1.42 -5.33 -13.28
CA PRO A 131 2.60 -5.17 -14.11
C PRO A 131 2.35 -4.15 -15.23
N ASP A 132 3.30 -3.23 -15.41
CA ASP A 132 3.38 -2.38 -16.59
C ASP A 132 3.86 -3.17 -17.82
N ALA A 133 3.62 -2.64 -19.00
CA ALA A 133 4.12 -3.23 -20.23
C ALA A 133 5.66 -3.33 -20.21
N GLY A 134 6.19 -4.51 -20.45
CA GLY A 134 7.64 -4.74 -20.50
C GLY A 134 8.29 -5.06 -19.15
N VAL A 135 7.53 -5.25 -18.09
CA VAL A 135 8.08 -5.78 -16.82
C VAL A 135 8.67 -7.18 -17.08
N PRO A 136 9.97 -7.40 -16.76
CA PRO A 136 10.60 -8.70 -16.95
C PRO A 136 9.90 -9.78 -16.12
N GLN A 137 9.74 -10.96 -16.71
CA GLN A 137 9.11 -12.10 -16.04
C GLN A 137 9.84 -12.52 -14.76
N GLU A 138 11.16 -12.30 -14.70
CA GLU A 138 11.96 -12.55 -13.49
C GLU A 138 11.58 -11.64 -12.32
N SER A 139 11.26 -10.37 -12.58
CA SER A 139 10.79 -9.42 -11.57
C SER A 139 9.41 -9.80 -11.03
N ILE A 140 8.53 -10.27 -11.90
CA ILE A 140 7.23 -10.82 -11.49
C ILE A 140 7.44 -12.04 -10.59
N ARG A 141 8.26 -13.01 -11.01
CA ARG A 141 8.59 -14.20 -10.20
C ARG A 141 9.26 -13.86 -8.88
N LEU A 142 10.09 -12.81 -8.84
CA LEU A 142 10.68 -12.35 -7.60
C LEU A 142 9.58 -11.87 -6.63
N MET A 143 8.66 -11.03 -7.10
CA MET A 143 7.53 -10.58 -6.27
C MET A 143 6.63 -11.75 -5.84
N GLU A 144 6.32 -12.69 -6.71
CA GLU A 144 5.55 -13.89 -6.35
C GLU A 144 6.23 -14.68 -5.21
N ARG A 145 7.56 -14.85 -5.25
CA ARG A 145 8.30 -15.52 -4.15
C ARG A 145 8.23 -14.74 -2.85
N LEU A 146 8.41 -13.40 -2.89
CA LEU A 146 8.30 -12.54 -1.70
C LEU A 146 6.90 -12.60 -1.09
N VAL A 147 5.87 -12.50 -1.94
CA VAL A 147 4.45 -12.57 -1.55
C VAL A 147 4.11 -13.92 -0.93
N THR A 148 4.57 -15.01 -1.54
CA THR A 148 4.39 -16.37 -0.99
C THR A 148 5.10 -16.52 0.36
N PHE A 149 6.33 -16.02 0.49
CA PHE A 149 7.08 -16.08 1.74
C PHE A 149 6.40 -15.29 2.88
N MET A 150 5.77 -14.16 2.57
CA MET A 150 4.97 -13.40 3.54
C MET A 150 3.69 -14.13 3.98
N GLY A 151 3.36 -15.28 3.35
CA GLY A 151 2.21 -16.10 3.69
C GLY A 151 0.90 -15.65 3.06
N CYS A 152 0.93 -14.84 2.00
CA CYS A 152 -0.26 -14.53 1.22
C CYS A 152 -0.87 -15.81 0.62
N ALA A 153 -2.18 -15.80 0.39
CA ALA A 153 -2.91 -16.93 -0.18
C ALA A 153 -2.54 -17.14 -1.65
N ASP A 154 -2.49 -16.06 -2.41
CA ASP A 154 -2.18 -16.07 -3.84
C ASP A 154 -1.80 -14.68 -4.35
N VAL A 155 -1.42 -14.64 -5.63
CA VAL A 155 -1.18 -13.42 -6.41
C VAL A 155 -2.28 -13.30 -7.47
N VAL A 156 -2.91 -12.13 -7.51
CA VAL A 156 -3.90 -11.76 -8.53
C VAL A 156 -3.28 -10.74 -9.47
N PHE A 157 -3.36 -10.97 -10.79
CA PHE A 157 -2.89 -10.00 -11.77
C PHE A 157 -4.03 -9.14 -12.28
N SER A 158 -3.77 -7.84 -12.42
CA SER A 158 -4.71 -6.87 -12.99
C SER A 158 -3.95 -5.79 -13.76
N ASP A 159 -4.60 -5.12 -14.69
CA ASP A 159 -4.13 -3.82 -15.16
C ASP A 159 -4.52 -2.71 -14.15
N PRO A 160 -3.84 -1.55 -14.15
CA PRO A 160 -4.08 -0.49 -13.17
C PRO A 160 -5.52 0.05 -13.17
N ALA A 161 -6.13 0.21 -14.33
CA ALA A 161 -7.48 0.77 -14.45
C ALA A 161 -8.53 -0.21 -13.91
N ALA A 162 -8.45 -1.49 -14.32
CA ALA A 162 -9.33 -2.53 -13.81
C ALA A 162 -9.11 -2.83 -12.32
N HIS A 163 -7.88 -2.62 -11.80
CA HIS A 163 -7.63 -2.65 -10.37
C HIS A 163 -8.43 -1.57 -9.65
N ASP A 164 -8.29 -0.31 -10.07
CA ASP A 164 -8.92 0.83 -9.40
C ASP A 164 -10.44 0.76 -9.49
N GLU A 165 -11.01 0.28 -10.61
CA GLU A 165 -12.45 0.01 -10.76
C GLU A 165 -12.94 -1.02 -9.73
N ARG A 166 -12.23 -2.15 -9.60
CA ARG A 166 -12.62 -3.20 -8.64
C ARG A 166 -12.48 -2.73 -7.20
N ILE A 167 -11.44 -1.95 -6.88
CA ILE A 167 -11.25 -1.36 -5.55
C ILE A 167 -12.32 -0.32 -5.24
N ALA A 168 -12.75 0.48 -6.22
CA ALA A 168 -13.88 1.37 -6.04
C ALA A 168 -15.13 0.61 -5.57
N TYR A 169 -15.43 -0.52 -6.23
CA TYR A 169 -16.60 -1.33 -5.92
C TYR A 169 -16.44 -2.12 -4.61
N THR A 170 -15.35 -2.88 -4.45
CA THR A 170 -15.20 -3.86 -3.35
C THR A 170 -14.75 -3.24 -2.02
N SER A 171 -14.19 -2.03 -2.06
CA SER A 171 -13.62 -1.35 -0.90
C SER A 171 -14.19 0.06 -0.72
N GLN A 172 -13.98 0.96 -1.67
CA GLN A 172 -14.29 2.38 -1.47
C GLN A 172 -15.79 2.63 -1.32
N LEU A 173 -16.62 2.02 -2.15
CA LEU A 173 -18.08 2.11 -2.05
C LEU A 173 -18.58 1.65 -0.68
N MET A 174 -18.00 0.59 -0.12
CA MET A 174 -18.37 0.09 1.21
C MET A 174 -18.08 1.13 2.31
N HIS A 175 -16.98 1.87 2.20
CA HIS A 175 -16.66 2.95 3.14
C HIS A 175 -17.59 4.16 2.98
N VAL A 176 -17.93 4.53 1.75
CA VAL A 176 -18.92 5.60 1.48
C VAL A 176 -20.27 5.24 2.09
N MET A 177 -20.75 4.02 1.88
CA MET A 177 -21.99 3.55 2.47
C MET A 177 -21.94 3.55 4.02
N ALA A 178 -20.85 3.10 4.61
CA ALA A 178 -20.67 3.12 6.05
C ALA A 178 -20.68 4.54 6.63
N LEU A 179 -20.00 5.47 5.97
CA LEU A 179 -20.00 6.89 6.36
C LEU A 179 -21.42 7.48 6.24
N ALA A 180 -22.12 7.22 5.14
CA ALA A 180 -23.49 7.70 4.94
C ALA A 180 -24.46 7.16 6.00
N LEU A 181 -24.30 5.92 6.45
CA LEU A 181 -25.07 5.35 7.54
C LEU A 181 -24.76 6.03 8.89
N CYS A 182 -23.50 6.37 9.13
CA CYS A 182 -23.07 7.01 10.37
C CYS A 182 -23.38 8.51 10.42
N ASP A 183 -23.61 9.16 9.29
CA ASP A 183 -23.94 10.60 9.19
C ASP A 183 -25.43 10.89 9.37
N GLN A 184 -26.25 9.92 9.76
CA GLN A 184 -27.66 10.11 9.99
C GLN A 184 -27.96 10.53 11.42
N HIS A 185 -28.80 11.57 11.62
CA HIS A 185 -29.24 12.00 12.94
C HIS A 185 -29.87 10.86 13.76
N LEU A 186 -30.55 9.95 13.08
CA LEU A 186 -31.20 8.81 13.70
C LEU A 186 -30.22 7.89 14.47
N LEU A 187 -28.93 7.94 14.14
CA LEU A 187 -27.89 7.18 14.84
C LEU A 187 -27.87 7.50 16.35
N PHE A 188 -28.03 8.76 16.72
CA PHE A 188 -27.98 9.23 18.11
C PHE A 188 -29.17 8.74 18.94
N ASP A 189 -30.29 8.45 18.28
CA ASP A 189 -31.53 7.99 18.93
C ASP A 189 -31.72 6.47 18.80
N SER A 190 -30.75 5.75 18.24
CA SER A 190 -30.86 4.32 17.92
C SER A 190 -30.15 3.41 18.92
N TYR A 191 -29.80 3.91 20.10
CA TYR A 191 -29.14 3.09 21.12
C TYR A 191 -30.00 1.88 21.52
N GLY A 192 -29.42 0.68 21.37
CA GLY A 192 -30.08 -0.59 21.66
C GLY A 192 -30.91 -1.16 20.51
N PHE A 193 -31.06 -0.46 19.37
CA PHE A 193 -31.71 -0.96 18.16
C PHE A 193 -30.71 -1.54 17.15
N GLU A 194 -29.41 -1.26 17.33
CA GLU A 194 -28.35 -1.70 16.44
C GLU A 194 -28.08 -3.20 16.58
N GLY A 195 -28.37 -3.95 15.54
CA GLY A 195 -28.06 -5.37 15.42
C GLY A 195 -26.70 -5.63 14.80
N GLY A 196 -26.35 -6.92 14.61
CA GLY A 196 -25.09 -7.36 14.04
C GLY A 196 -24.84 -6.83 12.61
N SER A 197 -25.89 -6.74 11.79
CA SER A 197 -25.80 -6.22 10.42
C SER A 197 -25.38 -4.75 10.40
N PHE A 198 -25.98 -3.92 11.25
CA PHE A 198 -25.64 -2.49 11.35
C PHE A 198 -24.19 -2.31 11.81
N ARG A 199 -23.78 -3.00 12.88
CA ARG A 199 -22.39 -2.94 13.39
C ARG A 199 -21.39 -3.43 12.37
N GLY A 200 -21.72 -4.47 11.60
CA GLY A 200 -20.88 -4.98 10.52
C GLY A 200 -20.71 -3.95 9.39
N ALA A 201 -21.80 -3.33 8.96
CA ALA A 201 -21.80 -2.34 7.88
C ALA A 201 -21.07 -1.04 8.27
N THR A 202 -21.22 -0.59 9.53
CA THR A 202 -20.63 0.68 10.02
C THR A 202 -19.21 0.53 10.58
N ARG A 203 -18.70 -0.68 10.77
CA ARG A 203 -17.37 -0.94 11.32
C ARG A 203 -16.28 -0.20 10.55
N VAL A 204 -16.38 -0.17 9.23
CA VAL A 204 -15.39 0.46 8.34
C VAL A 204 -15.52 1.98 8.24
N ALA A 205 -16.50 2.61 8.92
CA ALA A 205 -16.58 4.06 9.03
C ALA A 205 -15.50 4.65 9.96
N ALA A 206 -14.90 3.85 10.84
CA ALA A 206 -13.76 4.24 11.66
C ALA A 206 -12.46 4.18 10.83
N LEU A 207 -12.25 5.21 10.01
CA LEU A 207 -11.16 5.28 9.05
C LEU A 207 -10.19 6.43 9.35
N ASP A 208 -8.99 6.39 8.76
CA ASP A 208 -8.06 7.52 8.74
C ASP A 208 -8.54 8.56 7.70
N PRO A 209 -9.01 9.74 8.13
CA PRO A 209 -9.58 10.71 7.20
C PRO A 209 -8.59 11.19 6.13
N LYS A 210 -7.31 11.33 6.48
CA LYS A 210 -6.29 11.80 5.53
C LYS A 210 -6.08 10.79 4.41
N LEU A 211 -5.82 9.53 4.76
CA LEU A 211 -5.63 8.45 3.78
C LEU A 211 -6.88 8.29 2.89
N TRP A 212 -8.07 8.24 3.50
CA TRP A 212 -9.29 7.96 2.76
C TRP A 212 -9.74 9.11 1.86
N CYS A 213 -9.49 10.38 2.25
CA CYS A 213 -9.70 11.51 1.35
C CYS A 213 -8.81 11.40 0.10
N GLU A 214 -7.53 11.03 0.25
CA GLU A 214 -6.64 10.82 -0.91
C GLU A 214 -7.13 9.66 -1.79
N LEU A 215 -7.52 8.51 -1.19
CA LEU A 215 -8.02 7.35 -1.93
C LEU A 215 -9.30 7.66 -2.71
N PHE A 216 -10.28 8.32 -2.07
CA PHE A 216 -11.52 8.72 -2.74
C PHE A 216 -11.26 9.72 -3.85
N TRP A 217 -10.40 10.72 -3.60
CA TRP A 217 -10.07 11.73 -4.59
C TRP A 217 -9.35 11.14 -5.81
N ALA A 218 -8.38 10.27 -5.58
CA ALA A 218 -7.63 9.61 -6.65
C ALA A 218 -8.51 8.74 -7.56
N ASN A 219 -9.61 8.19 -7.03
CA ASN A 219 -10.52 7.29 -7.76
C ASN A 219 -11.94 7.87 -7.91
N ARG A 220 -12.11 9.20 -7.75
CA ARG A 220 -13.42 9.88 -7.63
C ARG A 220 -14.34 9.65 -8.80
N GLU A 221 -13.82 9.61 -10.03
CA GLU A 221 -14.63 9.44 -11.24
C GLU A 221 -15.27 8.05 -11.25
N THR A 222 -14.45 7.02 -11.07
CA THR A 222 -14.91 5.63 -10.99
C THR A 222 -15.88 5.42 -9.83
N LEU A 223 -15.60 6.03 -8.67
CA LEU A 223 -16.46 5.93 -7.51
C LEU A 223 -17.81 6.63 -7.70
N ALA A 224 -17.82 7.80 -8.37
CA ALA A 224 -19.05 8.52 -8.69
C ALA A 224 -19.95 7.75 -9.66
N ASP A 225 -19.37 7.01 -10.59
CA ASP A 225 -20.16 6.19 -11.55
C ASP A 225 -20.85 5.00 -10.84
N LEU A 226 -20.40 4.63 -9.65
CA LEU A 226 -20.97 3.54 -8.84
C LEU A 226 -22.01 3.99 -7.80
N THR A 227 -22.13 5.29 -7.55
CA THR A 227 -23.01 5.87 -6.54
C THR A 227 -24.19 6.61 -7.15
#